data_a7ca633a3fb19ffaa5c58e16563ff29a
#
_entry.id   a7ca633a3fb19ffaa5c58e16563ff29a
#
_cell.length_a   1.000
_cell.length_b   1.000
_cell.length_c   1.000
_cell.angle_alpha   90.00
_cell.angle_beta   90.00
_cell.angle_gamma   90.00
#
_symmetry.space_group_name_H-M   'P 1'
#
loop_
_entity.id
_entity.type
_entity.pdbx_description
1 polymer ?
#
loop_
_entity_poly.entity_id
_entity_poly.type
_entity_poly.pdbx_seq_one_letter_code
_entity_poly.pdbx_strand_id
1 'polypeptide(L)'
;MLFRSLALLLFFLGIATAYPQYQDRIILREAMLVAFFLAGLVVLGGMQRWWLEPVLTRMDAQAVFFGAIGLTAITDNAALTYLASLVPGLSADFKYAIVAGAVTGGGLTVIANAPNPAGFAILREHFEDGAIKPLGLLAGAALPTLVAAAAFWWL
;
A
#
# COMPACT_ATOMS: atom_id res chain seq x y z
N MET A 1 17.04 12.38 8.15
CA MET A 1 15.79 11.61 8.27
C MET A 1 15.81 10.65 9.45
N LEU A 2 16.81 9.81 9.64
CA LEU A 2 16.89 8.79 10.69
C LEU A 2 16.59 9.33 12.12
N PHE A 3 17.17 10.45 12.52
CA PHE A 3 16.95 11.05 13.85
C PHE A 3 15.49 11.45 14.09
N ARG A 4 14.79 11.97 13.07
CA ARG A 4 13.38 12.35 13.21
C ARG A 4 12.49 11.12 13.38
N SER A 5 12.73 10.08 12.60
CA SER A 5 11.98 8.81 12.69
C SER A 5 12.22 8.13 14.04
N LEU A 6 13.46 8.12 14.52
CA LEU A 6 13.80 7.57 15.84
C LEU A 6 13.15 8.38 16.97
N ALA A 7 13.18 9.71 16.90
CA ALA A 7 12.54 10.57 17.90
C ALA A 7 11.03 10.36 17.96
N LEU A 8 10.36 10.23 16.81
CA LEU A 8 8.93 9.94 16.74
C LEU A 8 8.60 8.56 17.31
N LEU A 9 9.42 7.55 17.00
CA LEU A 9 9.23 6.21 17.55
C LEU A 9 9.40 6.20 19.08
N LEU A 10 10.45 6.85 19.59
CA LEU A 10 10.68 6.94 21.04
C LEU A 10 9.59 7.74 21.75
N PHE A 11 9.11 8.80 21.13
CA PHE A 11 7.97 9.59 21.65
C PHE A 11 6.70 8.73 21.72
N PHE A 12 6.37 8.00 20.64
CA PHE A 12 5.25 7.08 20.62
C PHE A 12 5.37 6.00 21.71
N LEU A 13 6.52 5.33 21.82
CA LEU A 13 6.75 4.32 22.85
C LEU A 13 6.66 4.90 24.26
N GLY A 14 7.12 6.15 24.46
CA GLY A 14 7.00 6.86 25.71
C GLY A 14 5.54 7.10 26.10
N ILE A 15 4.72 7.60 25.18
CA ILE A 15 3.27 7.77 25.40
C ILE A 15 2.59 6.43 25.65
N ALA A 16 2.90 5.42 24.85
CA ALA A 16 2.34 4.09 24.98
C ALA A 16 2.62 3.44 26.34
N THR A 17 3.79 3.73 26.91
CA THR A 17 4.19 3.24 28.22
C THR A 17 3.58 4.07 29.36
N ALA A 18 3.49 5.40 29.19
CA ALA A 18 2.99 6.30 30.23
C ALA A 18 1.46 6.26 30.38
N TYR A 19 0.75 5.99 29.28
CA TYR A 19 -0.72 6.06 29.21
C TYR A 19 -1.36 4.78 28.64
N PRO A 20 -1.07 3.59 29.18
CA PRO A 20 -1.58 2.32 28.64
C PRO A 20 -3.11 2.21 28.66
N GLN A 21 -3.79 2.97 29.54
CA GLN A 21 -5.25 2.97 29.67
C GLN A 21 -6.00 3.67 28.53
N TYR A 22 -5.30 4.43 27.68
CA TYR A 22 -5.90 5.16 26.54
C TYR A 22 -5.61 4.51 25.19
N GLN A 23 -5.05 3.33 25.17
CA GLN A 23 -4.70 2.62 23.94
C GLN A 23 -4.82 1.11 24.08
N ASP A 24 -5.03 0.44 22.97
CA ASP A 24 -4.97 -1.01 22.90
C ASP A 24 -3.52 -1.52 23.03
N ARG A 25 -3.39 -2.78 23.41
CA ARG A 25 -2.08 -3.43 23.55
C ARG A 25 -1.34 -3.40 22.22
N ILE A 26 -0.08 -2.94 22.25
CA ILE A 26 0.80 -2.96 21.07
C ILE A 26 1.07 -4.41 20.66
N ILE A 27 0.73 -4.76 19.42
CA ILE A 27 0.92 -6.09 18.83
C ILE A 27 2.21 -6.09 18.02
N LEU A 28 3.33 -6.37 18.71
CA LEU A 28 4.67 -6.33 18.07
C LEU A 28 4.83 -7.33 16.95
N ARG A 29 4.18 -8.51 17.04
CA ARG A 29 4.31 -9.56 16.04
C ARG A 29 3.86 -9.10 14.66
N GLU A 30 2.69 -8.51 14.56
CA GLU A 30 2.12 -8.01 13.30
C GLU A 30 2.95 -6.84 12.74
N ALA A 31 3.39 -5.94 13.61
CA ALA A 31 4.29 -4.85 13.20
C ALA A 31 5.63 -5.38 12.64
N MET A 32 6.19 -6.41 13.27
CA MET A 32 7.42 -7.05 12.79
C MET A 32 7.22 -7.78 11.47
N LEU A 33 6.08 -8.45 11.24
CA LEU A 33 5.77 -9.09 9.96
C LEU A 33 5.72 -8.06 8.83
N VAL A 34 5.11 -6.90 9.04
CA VAL A 34 5.10 -5.80 8.06
C VAL A 34 6.52 -5.28 7.83
N ALA A 35 7.31 -5.09 8.89
CA ALA A 35 8.70 -4.62 8.77
C ALA A 35 9.57 -5.62 7.98
N PHE A 36 9.45 -6.91 8.24
CA PHE A 36 10.17 -7.96 7.48
C PHE A 36 9.70 -8.06 6.03
N PHE A 37 8.40 -7.90 5.79
CA PHE A 37 7.86 -7.85 4.43
C PHE A 37 8.48 -6.69 3.65
N LEU A 38 8.49 -5.48 4.21
CA LEU A 38 9.08 -4.31 3.56
C LEU A 38 10.60 -4.45 3.38
N ALA A 39 11.32 -5.02 4.37
CA ALA A 39 12.74 -5.30 4.25
C ALA A 39 13.03 -6.31 3.14
N GLY A 40 12.25 -7.40 3.06
CA GLY A 40 12.33 -8.37 1.97
C GLY A 40 12.07 -7.74 0.61
N LEU A 41 11.08 -6.86 0.53
CA LEU A 41 10.77 -6.12 -0.68
C LEU A 41 11.94 -5.25 -1.15
N VAL A 42 12.63 -4.55 -0.22
CA VAL A 42 13.81 -3.73 -0.55
C VAL A 42 14.94 -4.60 -1.10
N VAL A 43 15.23 -5.73 -0.44
CA VAL A 43 16.31 -6.63 -0.85
C VAL A 43 16.01 -7.30 -2.18
N LEU A 44 14.85 -7.94 -2.31
CA LEU A 44 14.47 -8.69 -3.50
C LEU A 44 14.09 -7.76 -4.66
N GLY A 45 13.42 -6.65 -4.36
CA GLY A 45 13.00 -5.67 -5.36
C GLY A 45 14.18 -5.01 -6.07
N GLY A 46 15.26 -4.72 -5.34
CA GLY A 46 16.49 -4.18 -5.94
C GLY A 46 17.06 -5.06 -7.06
N MET A 47 16.82 -6.38 -7.00
CA MET A 47 17.26 -7.33 -8.02
C MET A 47 16.34 -7.38 -9.25
N GLN A 48 15.18 -6.72 -9.24
CA GLN A 48 14.19 -6.80 -10.32
C GLN A 48 14.36 -5.72 -11.39
N ARG A 49 15.23 -4.76 -11.19
CA ARG A 49 15.41 -3.60 -12.06
C ARG A 49 15.69 -3.99 -13.54
N TRP A 50 16.44 -5.05 -13.78
CA TRP A 50 16.90 -5.46 -15.11
C TRP A 50 15.77 -5.77 -16.11
N TRP A 51 14.63 -6.28 -15.62
CA TRP A 51 13.45 -6.56 -16.46
C TRP A 51 12.38 -5.46 -16.33
N LEU A 52 12.29 -4.83 -15.15
CA LEU A 52 11.27 -3.84 -14.83
C LEU A 52 11.46 -2.56 -15.65
N GLU A 53 12.70 -2.10 -15.77
CA GLU A 53 13.03 -0.88 -16.52
C GLU A 53 12.59 -0.97 -17.99
N PRO A 54 12.92 -2.00 -18.80
CA PRO A 54 12.44 -2.09 -20.17
C PRO A 54 10.94 -2.32 -20.31
N VAL A 55 10.27 -2.86 -19.31
CA VAL A 55 8.80 -2.98 -19.30
C VAL A 55 8.15 -1.63 -19.09
N LEU A 56 8.53 -0.94 -18.01
CA LEU A 56 7.91 0.34 -17.64
C LEU A 56 8.20 1.43 -18.67
N THR A 57 9.39 1.50 -19.23
CA THR A 57 9.76 2.52 -20.23
C THR A 57 9.04 2.38 -21.58
N ARG A 58 8.40 1.22 -21.84
CA ARG A 58 7.59 0.99 -23.04
C ARG A 58 6.10 1.29 -22.87
N MET A 59 5.66 1.50 -21.63
CA MET A 59 4.27 1.80 -21.33
C MET A 59 4.01 3.31 -21.40
N ASP A 60 2.83 3.68 -21.84
CA ASP A 60 2.35 5.05 -21.70
C ASP A 60 1.75 5.30 -20.29
N ALA A 61 1.55 6.56 -19.93
CA ALA A 61 1.03 6.94 -18.62
C ALA A 61 -0.37 6.34 -18.36
N GLN A 62 -1.20 6.21 -19.40
CA GLN A 62 -2.54 5.63 -19.29
C GLN A 62 -2.47 4.14 -18.95
N ALA A 63 -1.68 3.36 -19.68
CA ALA A 63 -1.49 1.94 -19.41
C ALA A 63 -0.90 1.71 -18.02
N VAL A 64 0.01 2.58 -17.56
CA VAL A 64 0.59 2.54 -16.22
C VAL A 64 -0.45 2.84 -15.15
N PHE A 65 -1.29 3.86 -15.33
CA PHE A 65 -2.31 4.22 -14.34
C PHE A 65 -3.32 3.08 -14.12
N PHE A 66 -3.96 2.61 -15.18
CA PHE A 66 -4.94 1.54 -15.07
C PHE A 66 -4.29 0.18 -14.73
N GLY A 67 -3.09 -0.08 -15.26
CA GLY A 67 -2.30 -1.25 -14.90
C GLY A 67 -1.93 -1.26 -13.41
N ALA A 68 -1.57 -0.11 -12.84
CA ALA A 68 -1.26 0.02 -11.43
C ALA A 68 -2.50 -0.22 -10.55
N ILE A 69 -3.70 0.26 -10.93
CA ILE A 69 -4.96 -0.03 -10.23
C ILE A 69 -5.19 -1.55 -10.17
N GLY A 70 -5.12 -2.23 -11.31
CA GLY A 70 -5.39 -3.66 -11.40
C GLY A 70 -4.31 -4.49 -10.69
N LEU A 71 -3.03 -4.15 -10.87
CA LEU A 71 -1.92 -4.88 -10.27
C LEU A 71 -1.91 -4.73 -8.73
N THR A 72 -2.22 -3.54 -8.22
CA THR A 72 -2.33 -3.28 -6.79
C THR A 72 -3.42 -4.13 -6.14
N ALA A 73 -4.52 -4.41 -6.83
CA ALA A 73 -5.58 -5.26 -6.29
C ALA A 73 -5.12 -6.69 -5.96
N ILE A 74 -4.07 -7.20 -6.63
CA ILE A 74 -3.51 -8.55 -6.43
C ILE A 74 -2.11 -8.55 -5.80
N THR A 75 -1.54 -7.37 -5.57
CA THR A 75 -0.25 -7.19 -4.91
C THR A 75 -0.40 -6.16 -3.79
N ASP A 76 0.67 -5.43 -3.47
CA ASP A 76 0.67 -4.33 -2.51
C ASP A 76 1.09 -3.02 -3.20
N ASN A 77 0.44 -1.91 -2.86
CA ASN A 77 0.73 -0.61 -3.46
C ASN A 77 2.14 -0.09 -3.14
N ALA A 78 2.66 -0.39 -1.94
CA ALA A 78 4.01 -0.01 -1.57
C ALA A 78 5.05 -0.82 -2.37
N ALA A 79 4.78 -2.11 -2.62
CA ALA A 79 5.60 -2.95 -3.46
C ALA A 79 5.70 -2.38 -4.88
N LEU A 80 4.56 -2.05 -5.48
CA LEU A 80 4.50 -1.52 -6.84
C LEU A 80 5.23 -0.18 -6.97
N THR A 81 4.95 0.76 -6.08
CA THR A 81 5.57 2.09 -6.10
C THR A 81 7.07 2.04 -5.79
N TYR A 82 7.50 1.16 -4.87
CA TYR A 82 8.91 0.94 -4.60
C TYR A 82 9.64 0.41 -5.84
N LEU A 83 9.12 -0.63 -6.49
CA LEU A 83 9.74 -1.19 -7.69
C LEU A 83 9.84 -0.15 -8.80
N ALA A 84 8.79 0.64 -9.02
CA ALA A 84 8.84 1.73 -9.99
C ALA A 84 9.88 2.80 -9.65
N SER A 85 10.10 3.09 -8.35
CA SER A 85 11.10 4.07 -7.90
C SER A 85 12.55 3.66 -8.24
N LEU A 86 12.80 2.38 -8.51
CA LEU A 86 14.11 1.86 -8.91
C LEU A 86 14.45 2.18 -10.37
N VAL A 87 13.47 2.57 -11.19
CA VAL A 87 13.66 2.88 -12.61
C VAL A 87 14.03 4.36 -12.75
N PRO A 88 15.24 4.69 -13.24
CA PRO A 88 15.65 6.07 -13.43
C PRO A 88 14.99 6.68 -14.66
N GLY A 89 14.94 8.02 -14.69
CA GLY A 89 14.53 8.76 -15.90
C GLY A 89 13.03 8.77 -16.20
N LEU A 90 12.17 8.21 -15.33
CA LEU A 90 10.73 8.27 -15.51
C LEU A 90 10.25 9.74 -15.47
N SER A 91 9.37 10.12 -16.41
CA SER A 91 8.75 11.44 -16.46
C SER A 91 7.89 11.74 -15.23
N ALA A 92 7.57 13.01 -14.99
CA ALA A 92 6.68 13.41 -13.90
C ALA A 92 5.28 12.79 -14.05
N ASP A 93 4.74 12.81 -15.28
CA ASP A 93 3.42 12.25 -15.59
C ASP A 93 3.37 10.74 -15.35
N PHE A 94 4.45 10.04 -15.69
CA PHE A 94 4.55 8.61 -15.43
C PHE A 94 4.60 8.30 -13.93
N LYS A 95 5.38 9.08 -13.16
CA LYS A 95 5.45 8.94 -11.71
C LYS A 95 4.10 9.23 -11.05
N TYR A 96 3.41 10.25 -11.54
CA TYR A 96 2.06 10.56 -11.10
C TYR A 96 1.12 9.39 -11.39
N ALA A 97 1.10 8.90 -12.63
CA ALA A 97 0.22 7.82 -13.08
C ALA A 97 0.38 6.55 -12.22
N ILE A 98 1.63 6.14 -11.96
CA ILE A 98 1.87 4.91 -11.17
C ILE A 98 1.47 5.08 -9.70
N VAL A 99 1.76 6.22 -9.10
CA VAL A 99 1.41 6.49 -7.69
C VAL A 99 -0.09 6.65 -7.54
N ALA A 100 -0.74 7.45 -8.40
CA ALA A 100 -2.18 7.66 -8.39
C ALA A 100 -2.94 6.35 -8.62
N GLY A 101 -2.49 5.53 -9.59
CA GLY A 101 -3.07 4.20 -9.86
C GLY A 101 -2.90 3.24 -8.67
N ALA A 102 -1.71 3.18 -8.08
CA ALA A 102 -1.43 2.33 -6.92
C ALA A 102 -2.27 2.73 -5.69
N VAL A 103 -2.41 4.03 -5.42
CA VAL A 103 -3.26 4.53 -4.32
C VAL A 103 -4.73 4.20 -4.58
N THR A 104 -5.20 4.41 -5.80
CA THR A 104 -6.58 4.12 -6.21
C THR A 104 -6.92 2.64 -6.05
N GLY A 105 -6.02 1.73 -6.44
CA GLY A 105 -6.21 0.28 -6.31
C GLY A 105 -6.11 -0.25 -4.88
N GLY A 106 -5.52 0.52 -3.96
CA GLY A 106 -5.17 0.06 -2.60
C GLY A 106 -6.35 -0.35 -1.70
N GLY A 107 -7.58 0.05 -2.06
CA GLY A 107 -8.80 -0.32 -1.33
C GLY A 107 -9.52 -1.56 -1.88
N LEU A 108 -9.14 -2.08 -3.04
CA LEU A 108 -9.92 -3.12 -3.74
C LEU A 108 -9.89 -4.48 -3.05
N THR A 109 -8.80 -4.83 -2.38
CA THR A 109 -8.66 -6.11 -1.68
C THR A 109 -7.93 -5.94 -0.35
N VAL A 110 -7.98 -6.98 0.49
CA VAL A 110 -7.27 -6.97 1.78
C VAL A 110 -5.76 -6.86 1.60
N ILE A 111 -5.21 -7.43 0.53
CA ILE A 111 -3.76 -7.44 0.27
C ILE A 111 -3.26 -6.21 -0.51
N ALA A 112 -4.16 -5.42 -1.07
CA ALA A 112 -3.81 -4.27 -1.92
C ALA A 112 -3.04 -3.16 -1.20
N ASN A 113 -3.07 -3.14 0.12
CA ASN A 113 -2.34 -2.16 0.93
C ASN A 113 -1.96 -2.77 2.29
N ALA A 114 -0.75 -2.54 2.76
CA ALA A 114 -0.21 -3.10 4.00
C ALA A 114 -1.09 -2.88 5.26
N PRO A 115 -1.77 -1.73 5.48
CA PRO A 115 -2.65 -1.54 6.62
C PRO A 115 -4.02 -2.24 6.51
N ASN A 116 -4.44 -2.71 5.34
CA ASN A 116 -5.77 -3.32 5.16
C ASN A 116 -6.01 -4.54 6.10
N PRO A 117 -5.04 -5.46 6.30
CA PRO A 117 -5.22 -6.55 7.27
C PRO A 117 -5.46 -6.08 8.70
N ALA A 118 -4.85 -4.95 9.12
CA ALA A 118 -5.09 -4.37 10.44
C ALA A 118 -6.52 -3.79 10.52
N GLY A 119 -6.95 -3.05 9.50
CA GLY A 119 -8.34 -2.59 9.38
C GLY A 119 -9.34 -3.74 9.41
N PHE A 120 -9.04 -4.83 8.71
CA PHE A 120 -9.83 -6.06 8.77
C PHE A 120 -9.93 -6.63 10.19
N ALA A 121 -8.82 -6.76 10.89
CA ALA A 121 -8.79 -7.29 12.25
C ALA A 121 -9.63 -6.46 13.23
N ILE A 122 -9.66 -5.14 13.07
CA ILE A 122 -10.46 -4.22 13.90
C ILE A 122 -11.96 -4.34 13.58
N LEU A 123 -12.29 -4.44 12.29
CA LEU A 123 -13.68 -4.37 11.83
C LEU A 123 -14.39 -5.73 11.76
N ARG A 124 -13.67 -6.85 11.85
CA ARG A 124 -14.22 -8.20 11.62
C ARG A 124 -15.44 -8.53 12.48
N GLU A 125 -15.50 -8.00 13.71
CA GLU A 125 -16.62 -8.24 14.62
C GLU A 125 -17.94 -7.61 14.14
N HIS A 126 -17.88 -6.68 13.19
CA HIS A 126 -19.03 -6.02 12.59
C HIS A 126 -19.54 -6.73 11.32
N PHE A 127 -18.89 -7.83 10.92
CA PHE A 127 -19.29 -8.63 9.76
C PHE A 127 -19.85 -9.98 10.20
N GLU A 128 -20.79 -10.50 9.43
CA GLU A 128 -21.32 -11.83 9.64
C GLU A 128 -20.20 -12.87 9.69
N ASP A 129 -20.28 -13.78 10.64
CA ASP A 129 -19.27 -14.83 10.90
C ASP A 129 -17.84 -14.30 11.21
N GLY A 130 -17.69 -13.01 11.51
CA GLY A 130 -16.39 -12.40 11.74
C GLY A 130 -15.46 -12.43 10.52
N ALA A 131 -16.02 -12.57 9.32
CA ALA A 131 -15.28 -12.72 8.07
C ALA A 131 -15.71 -11.69 7.01
N ILE A 132 -14.73 -11.00 6.42
CA ILE A 132 -14.97 -10.17 5.25
C ILE A 132 -14.89 -11.05 4.00
N LYS A 133 -16.01 -11.20 3.29
CA LYS A 133 -16.06 -11.93 2.02
C LYS A 133 -15.27 -11.15 0.96
N PRO A 134 -14.24 -11.74 0.31
CA PRO A 134 -13.37 -11.00 -0.63
C PRO A 134 -14.16 -10.33 -1.79
N LEU A 135 -15.14 -11.04 -2.35
CA LEU A 135 -16.00 -10.48 -3.41
C LEU A 135 -16.91 -9.36 -2.90
N GLY A 136 -17.37 -9.44 -1.65
CA GLY A 136 -18.16 -8.37 -1.03
C GLY A 136 -17.32 -7.11 -0.81
N LEU A 137 -16.07 -7.27 -0.37
CA LEU A 137 -15.12 -6.16 -0.25
C LEU A 137 -14.85 -5.52 -1.61
N LEU A 138 -14.53 -6.33 -2.63
CA LEU A 138 -14.29 -5.85 -3.98
C LEU A 138 -15.49 -5.08 -4.55
N ALA A 139 -16.71 -5.63 -4.40
CA ALA A 139 -17.94 -4.98 -4.85
C ALA A 139 -18.20 -3.66 -4.11
N GLY A 140 -18.02 -3.64 -2.78
CA GLY A 140 -18.18 -2.43 -1.97
C GLY A 140 -17.14 -1.36 -2.27
N ALA A 141 -15.89 -1.76 -2.57
CA ALA A 141 -14.81 -0.86 -2.93
C ALA A 141 -14.86 -0.36 -4.38
N ALA A 142 -15.58 -1.04 -5.26
CA ALA A 142 -15.58 -0.72 -6.71
C ALA A 142 -16.03 0.72 -6.99
N LEU A 143 -17.15 1.17 -6.40
CA LEU A 143 -17.66 2.52 -6.64
C LEU A 143 -16.72 3.62 -6.12
N PRO A 144 -16.23 3.59 -4.87
CA PRO A 144 -15.21 4.53 -4.40
C PRO A 144 -13.94 4.53 -5.26
N THR A 145 -13.49 3.35 -5.69
CA THR A 145 -12.31 3.22 -6.56
C THR A 145 -12.54 3.87 -7.93
N LEU A 146 -13.72 3.69 -8.54
CA LEU A 146 -14.08 4.34 -9.80
C LEU A 146 -14.12 5.87 -9.66
N VAL A 147 -14.67 6.37 -8.56
CA VAL A 147 -14.69 7.82 -8.27
C VAL A 147 -13.26 8.36 -8.11
N ALA A 148 -12.42 7.66 -7.35
CA ALA A 148 -11.01 8.03 -7.17
C ALA A 148 -10.24 7.96 -8.49
N ALA A 149 -10.45 6.89 -9.28
CA ALA A 149 -9.84 6.76 -10.60
C ALA A 149 -10.22 7.91 -11.53
N ALA A 150 -11.50 8.28 -11.57
CA ALA A 150 -11.96 9.42 -12.36
C ALA A 150 -11.35 10.73 -11.87
N ALA A 151 -11.31 10.97 -10.57
CA ALA A 151 -10.74 12.18 -9.99
C ALA A 151 -9.24 12.31 -10.34
N PHE A 152 -8.45 11.26 -10.14
CA PHE A 152 -7.01 11.30 -10.46
C PHE A 152 -6.71 11.30 -11.96
N TRP A 153 -7.65 10.82 -12.77
CA TRP A 153 -7.48 10.84 -14.22
C TRP A 153 -7.74 12.20 -14.84
N TRP A 154 -8.64 13.00 -14.26
CA TRP A 154 -9.01 14.33 -14.78
C TRP A 154 -8.31 15.51 -14.09
N LEU A 155 -7.59 15.27 -12.99
CA LEU A 155 -6.73 16.24 -12.34
C LEU A 155 -5.33 16.26 -12.95
#